data_126f03eee4ae4ef2d97cf2e568ea598b
#
_entry.id   126f03eee4ae4ef2d97cf2e568ea598b
#
_cell.length_a   1.000
_cell.length_b   1.000
_cell.length_c   1.000
_cell.angle_alpha   90.00
_cell.angle_beta   90.00
_cell.angle_gamma   90.00
#
_symmetry.space_group_name_H-M   'P 1'
#
loop_
_entity.id
_entity.type
_entity.pdbx_description
1 polymer ?
#
loop_
_entity_poly.entity_id
_entity_poly.type
_entity_poly.pdbx_seq_one_letter_code
_entity_poly.pdbx_strand_id
1 'polypeptide(L)'
;MKSRGWLKRKRASAANRMSHSAGLSRPKKALEINESLDENITELHNIFTFTPDLVIRDFESKLIEGRLALVYLTGLVDKNSINNNVLRPLLAPLERGQTSIMDLLSVGKVTTLYDFNEVEEAILQGSSLLFIEGRKEALSVETHGWPQRAIEDPQLEASLKGAHQGFVETGIQNIALIRRYIPNRELKIKEYLIGKRGASKVSVLFLADVCKPEVLQELEDRIKKINIDTILNTGELEEFIEDNPYSPFPQFITTERPDSAASHILQGKIVVVVDRSPSVLVGPASFASFFQNVDDYSTRWLVSTFIRLLRFLAFLIATFLPAIYIAVISFNYEVIPLDLIISVGESRERVPFPPLLEAVMMELTLEMLREAGVRLPAPIGQTVGIVGGIVIGQAVVQAGIVSNIMVIVVAFTAISSFIIPNYDMASAIRLIRFLMMGLAAMFGIVGIVIGFMTLIGHLISLESLGVPYGSPLAPVRFKDWKDFFIRLPLFKMTERPVSARAVQSQRLEDNHQEGEGK
;
A
#
# COMPACT_ATOMS: atom_id res chain seq x y z
N MET A 1 32.65 -0.73 -52.59
CA MET A 1 33.46 -0.61 -51.37
C MET A 1 32.83 0.30 -50.32
N LYS A 2 31.53 0.19 -49.98
CA LYS A 2 30.87 1.03 -48.94
C LYS A 2 30.16 0.24 -47.82
N SER A 3 30.21 -1.11 -47.81
CA SER A 3 29.49 -1.94 -46.86
C SER A 3 30.28 -2.39 -45.58
N ARG A 4 31.62 -2.26 -45.61
CA ARG A 4 32.46 -2.68 -44.46
C ARG A 4 32.58 -1.65 -43.31
N GLY A 5 32.27 -0.37 -43.57
CA GLY A 5 32.33 0.68 -42.55
C GLY A 5 31.12 0.72 -41.63
N TRP A 6 29.96 0.28 -42.08
CA TRP A 6 28.72 0.31 -41.33
C TRP A 6 28.64 -0.80 -40.24
N LEU A 7 29.17 -1.98 -40.52
CA LEU A 7 29.26 -3.10 -39.57
C LEU A 7 30.29 -2.86 -38.45
N LYS A 8 31.40 -2.12 -38.75
CA LYS A 8 32.34 -1.72 -37.70
C LYS A 8 31.78 -0.66 -36.75
N ARG A 9 30.96 0.28 -37.23
CA ARG A 9 30.25 1.25 -36.38
C ARG A 9 29.18 0.63 -35.49
N LYS A 10 28.43 -0.39 -35.97
CA LYS A 10 27.46 -1.12 -35.13
C LYS A 10 28.14 -1.96 -34.04
N ARG A 11 29.29 -2.57 -34.29
CA ARG A 11 30.06 -3.32 -33.28
C ARG A 11 30.69 -2.42 -32.21
N ALA A 12 31.19 -1.23 -32.59
CA ALA A 12 31.71 -0.25 -31.66
C ALA A 12 30.60 0.38 -30.77
N SER A 13 29.40 0.59 -31.34
CA SER A 13 28.22 1.06 -30.60
C SER A 13 27.66 0.00 -29.64
N ALA A 14 27.71 -1.28 -30.00
CA ALA A 14 27.31 -2.37 -29.12
C ALA A 14 28.32 -2.59 -27.97
N ALA A 15 29.62 -2.51 -28.23
CA ALA A 15 30.64 -2.62 -27.19
C ALA A 15 30.62 -1.43 -26.20
N ASN A 16 30.28 -0.22 -26.67
CA ASN A 16 30.17 0.97 -25.83
C ASN A 16 28.82 1.02 -25.07
N ARG A 17 27.80 0.26 -25.48
CA ARG A 17 26.54 0.09 -24.72
C ARG A 17 26.68 -0.96 -23.62
N MET A 18 27.58 -1.93 -23.74
CA MET A 18 27.88 -2.89 -22.67
C MET A 18 28.70 -2.29 -21.51
N SER A 19 29.35 -1.13 -21.70
CA SER A 19 30.10 -0.47 -20.64
C SER A 19 29.31 0.55 -19.81
N HIS A 20 28.03 0.81 -20.14
CA HIS A 20 27.15 1.73 -19.40
C HIS A 20 26.02 1.05 -18.64
N SER A 21 25.90 -0.29 -18.68
CA SER A 21 24.95 -1.08 -17.87
C SER A 21 25.49 -1.44 -16.47
N ALA A 22 26.59 -0.84 -16.03
CA ALA A 22 27.22 -1.08 -14.73
C ALA A 22 26.64 -0.20 -13.60
N GLY A 23 25.33 0.03 -13.59
CA GLY A 23 24.63 0.80 -12.55
C GLY A 23 23.73 -0.01 -11.62
N LEU A 24 23.53 -1.30 -11.88
CA LEU A 24 22.76 -2.20 -11.03
C LEU A 24 23.69 -3.32 -10.54
N SER A 25 23.96 -3.29 -9.24
CA SER A 25 24.79 -4.24 -8.49
C SER A 25 26.13 -4.55 -9.18
N ARG A 26 27.17 -3.82 -8.76
CA ARG A 26 28.53 -4.36 -8.88
C ARG A 26 28.45 -5.81 -8.40
N PRO A 27 28.97 -6.82 -9.15
CA PRO A 27 29.22 -8.13 -8.57
C PRO A 27 30.12 -7.86 -7.35
N LYS A 28 29.53 -7.86 -6.14
CA LYS A 28 30.32 -7.85 -4.92
C LYS A 28 31.17 -9.11 -5.05
N LYS A 29 32.49 -8.94 -4.87
CA LYS A 29 33.41 -10.05 -4.70
C LYS A 29 32.72 -11.02 -3.76
N ALA A 30 32.45 -12.26 -4.21
CA ALA A 30 31.80 -13.25 -3.39
C ALA A 30 32.63 -13.35 -2.11
N LEU A 31 32.07 -12.92 -0.98
CA LEU A 31 32.70 -13.08 0.32
C LEU A 31 32.51 -14.56 0.66
N GLU A 32 33.63 -15.30 0.69
CA GLU A 32 33.64 -16.69 1.10
C GLU A 32 33.33 -16.80 2.60
N ILE A 33 32.70 -17.89 2.99
CA ILE A 33 32.46 -18.23 4.40
C ILE A 33 33.81 -18.52 5.06
N ASN A 34 34.06 -17.91 6.23
CA ASN A 34 35.30 -18.07 6.98
C ASN A 34 35.23 -19.25 7.96
N GLU A 35 36.39 -19.77 8.36
CA GLU A 35 36.47 -20.80 9.41
C GLU A 35 36.05 -20.25 10.79
N SER A 36 36.25 -18.95 11.04
CA SER A 36 35.84 -18.28 12.27
C SER A 36 34.36 -17.96 12.29
N LEU A 37 33.63 -18.51 13.26
CA LEU A 37 32.20 -18.26 13.45
C LEU A 37 31.93 -16.78 13.79
N ASP A 38 32.79 -16.14 14.59
CA ASP A 38 32.63 -14.74 15.01
C ASP A 38 32.80 -13.78 13.83
N GLU A 39 33.67 -14.08 12.86
CA GLU A 39 33.81 -13.31 11.62
C GLU A 39 32.55 -13.46 10.74
N ASN A 40 32.02 -14.67 10.61
CA ASN A 40 30.79 -14.93 9.86
C ASN A 40 29.58 -14.23 10.49
N ILE A 41 29.44 -14.24 11.82
CA ILE A 41 28.38 -13.53 12.55
C ILE A 41 28.51 -12.01 12.34
N THR A 42 29.73 -11.48 12.39
CA THR A 42 29.99 -10.06 12.14
C THR A 42 29.57 -9.66 10.73
N GLU A 43 29.91 -10.48 9.73
CA GLU A 43 29.51 -10.21 8.34
C GLU A 43 27.98 -10.31 8.14
N LEU A 44 27.31 -11.24 8.80
CA LEU A 44 25.85 -11.30 8.80
C LEU A 44 25.21 -10.03 9.37
N HIS A 45 25.75 -9.49 10.46
CA HIS A 45 25.28 -8.22 11.01
C HIS A 45 25.53 -7.04 10.07
N ASN A 46 26.61 -7.07 9.29
CA ASN A 46 26.90 -6.05 8.28
C ASN A 46 25.92 -6.12 7.09
N ILE A 47 25.62 -7.32 6.63
CA ILE A 47 24.67 -7.57 5.51
C ILE A 47 23.24 -7.20 5.94
N PHE A 48 22.82 -7.67 7.13
CA PHE A 48 21.47 -7.52 7.66
C PHE A 48 21.34 -6.39 8.68
N THR A 49 21.99 -5.23 8.43
CA THR A 49 21.80 -4.03 9.25
C THR A 49 20.33 -3.60 9.30
N PHE A 50 19.86 -3.13 10.45
CA PHE A 50 18.46 -2.76 10.65
C PHE A 50 17.47 -3.87 10.25
N THR A 51 17.75 -5.10 10.68
CA THR A 51 16.91 -6.27 10.43
C THR A 51 16.64 -6.95 11.79
N PRO A 52 15.75 -6.38 12.63
CA PRO A 52 15.51 -6.86 13.99
C PRO A 52 14.82 -8.22 14.04
N ASP A 53 14.28 -8.70 12.93
CA ASP A 53 13.70 -10.03 12.74
C ASP A 53 14.74 -11.11 12.39
N LEU A 54 16.04 -10.74 12.21
CA LEU A 54 17.12 -11.70 12.10
C LEU A 54 17.46 -12.26 13.49
N VAL A 55 17.39 -13.56 13.61
CA VAL A 55 17.79 -14.30 14.83
C VAL A 55 19.07 -15.03 14.56
N ILE A 56 20.07 -14.78 15.38
CA ILE A 56 21.33 -15.53 15.43
C ILE A 56 21.39 -16.19 16.80
N ARG A 57 21.32 -17.53 16.83
CA ARG A 57 21.39 -18.33 18.05
C ARG A 57 22.69 -19.09 18.08
N ASP A 58 23.59 -18.71 18.96
CA ASP A 58 24.85 -19.37 19.25
C ASP A 58 24.63 -20.46 20.31
N PHE A 59 25.21 -21.66 20.09
CA PHE A 59 25.11 -22.79 21.01
C PHE A 59 26.23 -23.80 20.78
N GLU A 60 26.50 -24.64 21.77
CA GLU A 60 27.43 -25.77 21.68
C GLU A 60 26.66 -27.07 21.53
N SER A 61 27.13 -27.94 20.66
CA SER A 61 26.59 -29.28 20.51
C SER A 61 27.51 -30.29 21.23
N LYS A 62 26.90 -31.29 21.83
CA LYS A 62 27.66 -32.43 22.42
C LYS A 62 28.14 -33.43 21.36
N LEU A 63 27.61 -33.29 20.14
CA LEU A 63 27.88 -34.21 19.03
C LEU A 63 28.97 -33.72 18.09
N ILE A 64 29.14 -32.39 18.04
CA ILE A 64 30.06 -31.71 17.13
C ILE A 64 31.03 -30.91 18.01
N GLU A 65 32.33 -31.16 17.86
CA GLU A 65 33.32 -30.34 18.53
C GLU A 65 33.31 -28.92 17.92
N GLY A 66 32.99 -27.92 18.73
CA GLY A 66 32.97 -26.52 18.35
C GLY A 66 31.62 -25.84 18.58
N ARG A 67 31.64 -24.51 18.42
CA ARG A 67 30.44 -23.65 18.49
C ARG A 67 29.65 -23.72 17.19
N LEU A 68 28.34 -23.61 17.30
CA LEU A 68 27.44 -23.54 16.16
C LEU A 68 26.57 -22.29 16.26
N ALA A 69 26.25 -21.67 15.14
CA ALA A 69 25.28 -20.61 15.06
C ALA A 69 24.15 -20.96 14.10
N LEU A 70 22.93 -20.90 14.61
CA LEU A 70 21.71 -21.04 13.81
C LEU A 70 21.16 -19.65 13.49
N VAL A 71 20.99 -19.35 12.19
CA VAL A 71 20.59 -18.05 11.68
C VAL A 71 19.33 -18.17 10.85
N TYR A 72 18.33 -17.34 11.11
CA TYR A 72 17.06 -17.33 10.38
C TYR A 72 16.31 -16.00 10.55
N LEU A 73 15.36 -15.72 9.64
CA LEU A 73 14.40 -14.61 9.78
C LEU A 73 13.11 -15.08 10.45
N THR A 74 12.78 -14.44 11.59
CA THR A 74 11.54 -14.71 12.32
C THR A 74 10.32 -14.38 11.42
N GLY A 75 9.33 -15.27 11.39
CA GLY A 75 8.13 -15.09 10.56
C GLY A 75 8.22 -15.74 9.18
N LEU A 76 9.42 -15.99 8.63
CA LEU A 76 9.59 -16.76 7.41
C LEU A 76 9.82 -18.26 7.67
N VAL A 77 10.15 -18.62 8.89
CA VAL A 77 10.49 -20.00 9.31
C VAL A 77 9.43 -20.57 10.27
N ASP A 78 9.26 -21.89 10.23
CA ASP A 78 8.50 -22.62 11.24
C ASP A 78 9.36 -22.92 12.47
N LYS A 79 9.05 -22.22 13.58
CA LYS A 79 9.74 -22.40 14.86
C LYS A 79 9.65 -23.83 15.40
N ASN A 80 8.55 -24.53 15.13
CA ASN A 80 8.40 -25.93 15.55
C ASN A 80 9.35 -26.83 14.78
N SER A 81 9.47 -26.62 13.46
CA SER A 81 10.43 -27.33 12.63
C SER A 81 11.87 -27.08 13.08
N ILE A 82 12.23 -25.81 13.35
CA ILE A 82 13.55 -25.47 13.90
C ILE A 82 13.83 -26.21 15.22
N ASN A 83 12.89 -26.13 16.16
CA ASN A 83 13.09 -26.74 17.48
C ASN A 83 13.17 -28.26 17.44
N ASN A 84 12.26 -28.91 16.71
CA ASN A 84 12.14 -30.37 16.71
C ASN A 84 13.11 -31.04 15.73
N ASN A 85 13.32 -30.44 14.55
CA ASN A 85 14.04 -31.10 13.45
C ASN A 85 15.49 -30.63 13.32
N VAL A 86 15.84 -29.47 13.91
CA VAL A 86 17.21 -28.93 13.87
C VAL A 86 17.84 -28.91 15.25
N LEU A 87 17.27 -28.16 16.20
CA LEU A 87 17.91 -27.95 17.51
C LEU A 87 17.89 -29.19 18.37
N ARG A 88 16.75 -29.91 18.45
CA ARG A 88 16.62 -31.11 19.29
C ARG A 88 17.61 -32.21 18.88
N PRO A 89 17.79 -32.58 17.59
CA PRO A 89 18.79 -33.55 17.18
C PRO A 89 20.22 -33.12 17.50
N LEU A 90 20.55 -31.82 17.35
CA LEU A 90 21.90 -31.30 17.59
C LEU A 90 22.25 -31.18 19.08
N LEU A 91 21.26 -31.02 19.95
CA LEU A 91 21.43 -30.87 21.42
C LEU A 91 21.23 -32.18 22.20
N ALA A 92 20.59 -33.20 21.60
CA ALA A 92 20.33 -34.47 22.25
C ALA A 92 21.63 -35.23 22.47
N PRO A 93 21.80 -35.92 23.63
CA PRO A 93 22.90 -36.83 23.82
C PRO A 93 22.62 -38.11 22.99
N LEU A 94 23.25 -38.27 21.84
CA LEU A 94 23.25 -39.48 21.07
C LEU A 94 24.46 -40.32 21.43
N GLU A 95 24.31 -41.67 21.39
CA GLU A 95 25.44 -42.60 21.49
C GLU A 95 26.39 -42.34 20.31
N ARG A 96 27.70 -42.28 20.59
CA ARG A 96 28.76 -41.96 19.63
C ARG A 96 28.78 -42.97 18.47
N GLY A 97 28.06 -42.68 17.41
CA GLY A 97 28.17 -43.28 16.09
C GLY A 97 28.58 -42.24 15.07
N GLN A 98 29.37 -42.58 14.08
CA GLN A 98 29.80 -41.71 12.99
C GLN A 98 28.59 -41.32 12.09
N THR A 99 27.78 -40.41 12.53
CA THR A 99 26.62 -39.93 11.77
C THR A 99 26.97 -38.56 11.20
N SER A 100 26.81 -38.38 9.90
CA SER A 100 26.98 -37.07 9.27
C SER A 100 25.98 -36.07 9.88
N ILE A 101 26.37 -34.81 10.02
CA ILE A 101 25.48 -33.75 10.51
C ILE A 101 24.22 -33.65 9.66
N MET A 102 24.33 -33.89 8.34
CA MET A 102 23.18 -33.88 7.42
C MET A 102 22.19 -35.00 7.74
N ASP A 103 22.65 -36.16 8.21
CA ASP A 103 21.81 -37.30 8.56
C ASP A 103 21.08 -37.12 9.91
N LEU A 104 21.59 -36.21 10.76
CA LEU A 104 20.96 -35.88 12.04
C LEU A 104 19.76 -34.93 11.89
N LEU A 105 19.75 -34.13 10.82
CA LEU A 105 18.69 -33.16 10.57
C LEU A 105 17.47 -33.84 9.95
N SER A 106 16.36 -33.88 10.70
CA SER A 106 15.11 -34.51 10.26
C SER A 106 14.28 -33.57 9.39
N VAL A 107 14.86 -33.05 8.30
CA VAL A 107 14.23 -32.08 7.37
C VAL A 107 14.29 -32.60 5.94
N GLY A 108 13.40 -32.07 5.09
CA GLY A 108 13.27 -32.56 3.70
C GLY A 108 14.48 -32.27 2.82
N LYS A 109 15.19 -31.17 3.03
CA LYS A 109 16.33 -30.77 2.22
C LYS A 109 17.37 -30.02 3.06
N VAL A 110 18.65 -30.46 2.90
CA VAL A 110 19.82 -29.77 3.43
C VAL A 110 20.78 -29.54 2.26
N THR A 111 21.26 -28.30 2.11
CA THR A 111 22.23 -27.93 1.07
C THR A 111 23.42 -27.22 1.70
N THR A 112 24.63 -27.44 1.15
CA THR A 112 25.84 -26.78 1.59
C THR A 112 26.02 -25.49 0.78
N LEU A 113 26.35 -24.40 1.46
CA LEU A 113 26.60 -23.08 0.90
C LEU A 113 28.05 -22.69 1.18
N TYR A 114 28.66 -21.96 0.24
CA TYR A 114 30.09 -21.60 0.32
C TYR A 114 30.34 -20.10 0.33
N ASP A 115 29.38 -19.28 -0.09
CA ASP A 115 29.51 -17.83 -0.13
C ASP A 115 28.32 -17.11 0.52
N PHE A 116 28.55 -15.83 0.91
CA PHE A 116 27.52 -15.01 1.53
C PHE A 116 26.40 -14.58 0.59
N ASN A 117 26.53 -14.69 -0.73
CA ASN A 117 25.41 -14.40 -1.62
C ASN A 117 24.39 -15.54 -1.57
N GLU A 118 24.87 -16.81 -1.55
CA GLU A 118 24.01 -17.98 -1.35
C GLU A 118 23.34 -17.95 0.04
N VAL A 119 24.11 -17.55 1.08
CA VAL A 119 23.63 -17.36 2.45
C VAL A 119 22.51 -16.32 2.49
N GLU A 120 22.71 -15.14 1.89
CA GLU A 120 21.72 -14.08 1.81
C GLU A 120 20.43 -14.56 1.14
N GLU A 121 20.56 -15.21 -0.02
CA GLU A 121 19.42 -15.72 -0.77
C GLU A 121 18.63 -16.77 0.04
N ALA A 122 19.30 -17.71 0.68
CA ALA A 122 18.67 -18.76 1.47
C ALA A 122 17.92 -18.17 2.70
N ILE A 123 18.50 -17.20 3.42
CA ILE A 123 17.84 -16.53 4.55
C ILE A 123 16.61 -15.76 4.08
N LEU A 124 16.71 -15.02 2.98
CA LEU A 124 15.59 -14.23 2.44
C LEU A 124 14.47 -15.10 1.87
N GLN A 125 14.77 -16.32 1.46
CA GLN A 125 13.78 -17.32 1.05
C GLN A 125 13.13 -18.05 2.24
N GLY A 126 13.62 -17.86 3.49
CA GLY A 126 13.05 -18.46 4.70
C GLY A 126 13.67 -19.80 5.10
N SER A 127 14.87 -20.09 4.63
CA SER A 127 15.67 -21.22 5.14
C SER A 127 16.37 -20.82 6.44
N SER A 128 16.64 -21.80 7.30
CA SER A 128 17.54 -21.64 8.45
C SER A 128 18.95 -22.06 8.07
N LEU A 129 19.94 -21.28 8.49
CA LEU A 129 21.33 -21.58 8.21
C LEU A 129 22.06 -22.03 9.48
N LEU A 130 22.85 -23.07 9.36
CA LEU A 130 23.71 -23.56 10.43
C LEU A 130 25.18 -23.35 10.04
N PHE A 131 25.84 -22.45 10.77
CA PHE A 131 27.29 -22.22 10.71
C PHE A 131 27.98 -23.08 11.78
N ILE A 132 29.15 -23.60 11.46
CA ILE A 132 29.92 -24.49 12.31
C ILE A 132 31.34 -23.94 12.41
N GLU A 133 31.84 -23.76 13.62
CA GLU A 133 33.23 -23.31 13.88
C GLU A 133 34.23 -24.23 13.18
N GLY A 134 35.24 -23.66 12.53
CA GLY A 134 36.28 -24.39 11.81
C GLY A 134 35.88 -24.89 10.42
N ARG A 135 34.69 -24.52 9.90
CA ARG A 135 34.25 -24.90 8.54
C ARG A 135 34.06 -23.67 7.64
N LYS A 136 34.46 -23.80 6.36
CA LYS A 136 34.26 -22.79 5.29
C LYS A 136 32.96 -22.98 4.54
N GLU A 137 31.97 -23.55 5.20
CA GLU A 137 30.67 -23.86 4.63
C GLU A 137 29.58 -23.64 5.66
N ALA A 138 28.39 -23.27 5.21
CA ALA A 138 27.17 -23.25 6.01
C ALA A 138 26.15 -24.25 5.47
N LEU A 139 25.36 -24.84 6.34
CA LEU A 139 24.27 -25.74 5.95
C LEU A 139 22.97 -24.96 5.88
N SER A 140 22.35 -24.92 4.73
CA SER A 140 20.99 -24.41 4.54
C SER A 140 19.99 -25.52 4.78
N VAL A 141 19.09 -25.29 5.73
CA VAL A 141 18.08 -26.24 6.19
C VAL A 141 16.70 -25.69 5.81
N GLU A 142 15.94 -26.47 5.07
CA GLU A 142 14.59 -26.07 4.64
C GLU A 142 13.62 -26.12 5.82
N THR A 143 13.35 -24.94 6.40
CA THR A 143 12.46 -24.74 7.57
C THR A 143 11.37 -23.75 7.28
N HIS A 144 10.93 -23.63 6.02
CA HIS A 144 9.92 -22.67 5.62
C HIS A 144 8.64 -22.81 6.45
N GLY A 145 8.19 -21.71 7.01
CA GLY A 145 6.99 -21.64 7.85
C GLY A 145 6.19 -20.38 7.56
N TRP A 146 5.68 -20.27 6.34
CA TRP A 146 4.84 -19.14 5.96
C TRP A 146 3.56 -19.13 6.82
N PRO A 147 3.09 -17.95 7.26
CA PRO A 147 1.78 -17.84 7.87
C PRO A 147 0.72 -18.29 6.86
N GLN A 148 0.23 -19.53 6.98
CA GLN A 148 -0.76 -20.10 6.06
C GLN A 148 -2.17 -20.14 6.68
N ARG A 149 -2.27 -20.16 8.01
CA ARG A 149 -3.53 -20.20 8.74
C ARG A 149 -3.90 -18.83 9.24
N ALA A 150 -5.16 -18.45 9.11
CA ALA A 150 -5.74 -17.16 9.50
C ALA A 150 -5.39 -15.94 8.62
N ILE A 151 -4.95 -16.13 7.36
CA ILE A 151 -4.94 -15.03 6.40
C ILE A 151 -6.33 -14.98 5.78
N GLU A 152 -7.08 -13.95 6.12
CA GLU A 152 -8.40 -13.68 5.56
C GLU A 152 -8.28 -12.72 4.37
N ASP A 153 -9.31 -12.69 3.52
CA ASP A 153 -9.41 -11.72 2.46
C ASP A 153 -9.52 -10.31 3.05
N PRO A 154 -8.87 -9.29 2.45
CA PRO A 154 -9.01 -7.91 2.87
C PRO A 154 -10.47 -7.49 2.83
N GLN A 155 -11.00 -6.95 3.94
CA GLN A 155 -12.42 -6.61 4.03
C GLN A 155 -12.75 -5.28 3.36
N LEU A 156 -11.85 -4.32 3.46
CA LEU A 156 -12.03 -2.97 2.91
C LEU A 156 -11.51 -2.82 1.48
N GLU A 157 -10.56 -3.68 1.06
CA GLU A 157 -9.90 -3.61 -0.25
C GLU A 157 -10.02 -4.91 -1.04
N ALA A 158 -11.24 -5.33 -1.36
CA ALA A 158 -11.47 -6.55 -2.14
C ALA A 158 -10.74 -6.52 -3.50
N SER A 159 -10.00 -7.58 -3.83
CA SER A 159 -9.28 -7.74 -5.09
C SER A 159 -10.06 -8.62 -6.07
N LEU A 160 -10.10 -8.20 -7.35
CA LEU A 160 -10.68 -9.01 -8.42
C LEU A 160 -9.67 -9.97 -9.06
N LYS A 161 -8.39 -9.62 -9.12
CA LYS A 161 -7.33 -10.37 -9.81
C LYS A 161 -6.00 -10.39 -9.08
N GLY A 162 -5.85 -9.64 -7.98
CA GLY A 162 -4.66 -9.57 -7.17
C GLY A 162 -4.59 -10.67 -6.11
N ALA A 163 -3.69 -10.50 -5.16
CA ALA A 163 -3.62 -11.36 -4.00
C ALA A 163 -4.87 -11.20 -3.12
N HIS A 164 -5.39 -12.33 -2.65
CA HIS A 164 -6.51 -12.37 -1.69
C HIS A 164 -6.02 -12.45 -0.24
N GLN A 165 -4.72 -12.24 -0.01
CA GLN A 165 -4.13 -12.27 1.33
C GLN A 165 -4.19 -10.88 1.95
N GLY A 166 -4.81 -10.76 3.12
CA GLY A 166 -4.82 -9.56 3.96
C GLY A 166 -3.75 -9.59 5.04
N PHE A 167 -3.48 -8.44 5.66
CA PHE A 167 -2.72 -8.36 6.89
C PHE A 167 -3.52 -8.90 8.07
N VAL A 168 -2.79 -9.27 9.12
CA VAL A 168 -3.35 -9.80 10.36
C VAL A 168 -2.94 -8.91 11.55
N GLU A 169 -3.47 -9.18 12.74
CA GLU A 169 -3.17 -8.38 13.94
C GLU A 169 -1.72 -8.54 14.44
N THR A 170 -1.01 -9.58 14.00
CA THR A 170 0.37 -9.84 14.44
C THR A 170 1.39 -9.14 13.56
N GLY A 171 2.05 -8.10 14.07
CA GLY A 171 2.99 -7.27 13.32
C GLY A 171 4.14 -8.07 12.68
N ILE A 172 4.70 -9.08 13.35
CA ILE A 172 5.77 -9.93 12.79
C ILE A 172 5.28 -10.70 11.56
N GLN A 173 4.03 -11.18 11.56
CA GLN A 173 3.44 -11.86 10.40
C GLN A 173 3.24 -10.89 9.23
N ASN A 174 2.82 -9.67 9.51
CA ASN A 174 2.66 -8.61 8.52
C ASN A 174 3.99 -8.25 7.85
N ILE A 175 5.06 -8.14 8.64
CA ILE A 175 6.43 -7.96 8.14
C ILE A 175 6.85 -9.13 7.23
N ALA A 176 6.60 -10.36 7.65
CA ALA A 176 6.91 -11.55 6.87
C ALA A 176 6.15 -11.59 5.53
N LEU A 177 4.87 -11.19 5.52
CA LEU A 177 4.08 -11.06 4.29
C LEU A 177 4.70 -10.05 3.32
N ILE A 178 5.17 -8.90 3.81
CA ILE A 178 5.86 -7.90 2.96
C ILE A 178 7.18 -8.44 2.44
N ARG A 179 8.00 -9.12 3.29
CA ARG A 179 9.28 -9.72 2.88
C ARG A 179 9.13 -10.76 1.78
N ARG A 180 8.02 -11.51 1.73
CA ARG A 180 7.74 -12.46 0.63
C ARG A 180 7.66 -11.78 -0.73
N TYR A 181 7.14 -10.54 -0.80
CA TYR A 181 7.09 -9.75 -2.03
C TYR A 181 8.43 -9.07 -2.35
N ILE A 182 9.23 -8.77 -1.32
CA ILE A 182 10.51 -8.06 -1.44
C ILE A 182 11.60 -8.85 -0.71
N PRO A 183 12.04 -10.01 -1.23
CA PRO A 183 13.16 -10.77 -0.65
C PRO A 183 14.49 -10.06 -1.00
N ASN A 184 14.76 -8.94 -0.34
CA ASN A 184 15.93 -8.12 -0.59
C ASN A 184 16.50 -7.59 0.74
N ARG A 185 17.83 -7.62 0.89
CA ARG A 185 18.54 -7.13 2.07
C ARG A 185 18.39 -5.62 2.29
N GLU A 186 18.11 -4.84 1.24
CA GLU A 186 17.87 -3.40 1.36
C GLU A 186 16.51 -3.08 1.98
N LEU A 187 15.63 -4.08 2.15
CA LEU A 187 14.41 -3.93 2.95
C LEU A 187 14.80 -3.89 4.44
N LYS A 188 14.89 -2.68 4.98
CA LYS A 188 15.25 -2.39 6.36
C LYS A 188 14.03 -2.16 7.23
N ILE A 189 14.16 -2.46 8.51
CA ILE A 189 13.11 -2.32 9.50
C ILE A 189 13.68 -1.59 10.71
N LYS A 190 13.02 -0.50 11.10
CA LYS A 190 13.31 0.18 12.38
C LYS A 190 12.12 0.01 13.31
N GLU A 191 12.37 -0.42 14.53
CA GLU A 191 11.35 -0.69 15.53
C GLU A 191 11.35 0.38 16.61
N TYR A 192 10.15 0.82 16.98
CA TYR A 192 9.90 1.78 18.04
C TYR A 192 8.88 1.21 19.01
N LEU A 193 9.08 1.46 20.30
CA LEU A 193 8.10 1.15 21.33
C LEU A 193 7.43 2.46 21.74
N ILE A 194 6.13 2.56 21.52
CA ILE A 194 5.34 3.75 21.82
C ILE A 194 4.35 3.43 22.95
N GLY A 195 4.25 4.37 23.89
CA GLY A 195 3.31 4.26 25.00
C GLY A 195 3.97 3.91 26.32
N LYS A 196 3.59 4.66 27.37
CA LYS A 196 4.13 4.49 28.72
C LYS A 196 3.59 3.27 29.44
N ARG A 197 2.39 2.82 29.07
CA ARG A 197 1.68 1.71 29.72
C ARG A 197 1.53 0.50 28.79
N GLY A 198 1.17 0.73 27.53
CA GLY A 198 0.88 -0.33 26.57
C GLY A 198 2.06 -0.77 25.71
N ALA A 199 3.15 0.01 25.65
CA ALA A 199 4.39 -0.29 24.90
C ALA A 199 4.12 -0.93 23.51
N SER A 200 3.29 -0.27 22.68
CA SER A 200 2.93 -0.77 21.35
C SER A 200 4.13 -0.76 20.42
N LYS A 201 4.37 -1.87 19.73
CA LYS A 201 5.47 -2.02 18.80
C LYS A 201 5.07 -1.44 17.45
N VAL A 202 5.84 -0.47 16.97
CA VAL A 202 5.68 0.17 15.68
C VAL A 202 6.92 -0.10 14.84
N SER A 203 6.74 -0.73 13.68
CA SER A 203 7.83 -1.11 12.78
C SER A 203 7.75 -0.29 11.49
N VAL A 204 8.83 0.41 11.16
CA VAL A 204 8.97 1.27 9.98
C VAL A 204 9.78 0.51 8.93
N LEU A 205 9.16 0.17 7.80
CA LEU A 205 9.76 -0.59 6.70
C LEU A 205 10.05 0.32 5.51
N PHE A 206 11.23 0.19 4.94
CA PHE A 206 11.66 0.98 3.77
C PHE A 206 12.79 0.27 3.02
N LEU A 207 12.99 0.61 1.74
CA LEU A 207 14.18 0.21 0.97
C LEU A 207 15.27 1.26 1.16
N ALA A 208 16.41 0.87 1.72
CA ALA A 208 17.47 1.80 2.07
C ALA A 208 18.15 2.46 0.86
N ASP A 209 18.18 1.76 -0.28
CA ASP A 209 18.75 2.24 -1.55
C ASP A 209 17.78 3.09 -2.37
N VAL A 210 16.48 3.08 -2.05
CA VAL A 210 15.43 3.79 -2.80
C VAL A 210 14.77 4.90 -2.01
N CYS A 211 14.51 4.68 -0.72
CA CYS A 211 13.82 5.63 0.15
C CYS A 211 14.66 6.89 0.37
N LYS A 212 14.00 8.05 0.36
CA LYS A 212 14.66 9.34 0.65
C LYS A 212 14.91 9.49 2.14
N PRO A 213 16.19 9.70 2.59
CA PRO A 213 16.53 9.77 4.00
C PRO A 213 15.80 10.88 4.77
N GLU A 214 15.55 12.04 4.14
CA GLU A 214 14.89 13.17 4.81
C GLU A 214 13.41 12.85 5.14
N VAL A 215 12.72 12.11 4.28
CA VAL A 215 11.34 11.68 4.52
C VAL A 215 11.27 10.66 5.65
N LEU A 216 12.25 9.73 5.67
CA LEU A 216 12.38 8.75 6.75
C LEU A 216 12.64 9.43 8.08
N GLN A 217 13.59 10.38 8.11
CA GLN A 217 13.94 11.13 9.32
C GLN A 217 12.77 11.92 9.87
N GLU A 218 11.99 12.60 8.99
CA GLU A 218 10.79 13.33 9.40
C GLU A 218 9.76 12.42 10.08
N LEU A 219 9.51 11.23 9.50
CA LEU A 219 8.61 10.25 10.11
C LEU A 219 9.13 9.76 11.47
N GLU A 220 10.43 9.43 11.56
CA GLU A 220 11.06 8.99 12.81
C GLU A 220 10.97 10.04 13.91
N ASP A 221 11.18 11.31 13.55
CA ASP A 221 11.14 12.42 14.50
C ASP A 221 9.72 12.66 15.03
N ARG A 222 8.68 12.45 14.18
CA ARG A 222 7.28 12.48 14.61
C ARG A 222 6.96 11.34 15.55
N ILE A 223 7.34 10.10 15.19
CA ILE A 223 7.13 8.90 16.02
C ILE A 223 7.76 9.08 17.41
N LYS A 224 8.99 9.59 17.47
CA LYS A 224 9.72 9.80 18.74
C LYS A 224 9.09 10.88 19.64
N LYS A 225 8.34 11.83 19.08
CA LYS A 225 7.65 12.88 19.83
C LYS A 225 6.35 12.43 20.46
N ILE A 226 5.81 11.28 20.06
CA ILE A 226 4.54 10.78 20.59
C ILE A 226 4.70 10.44 22.08
N ASN A 227 3.84 11.03 22.89
CA ASN A 227 3.78 10.80 24.33
C ASN A 227 2.36 10.46 24.77
N ILE A 228 2.05 9.17 24.78
CA ILE A 228 0.71 8.62 25.07
C ILE A 228 0.83 7.37 25.93
N ASP A 229 -0.27 6.90 26.50
CA ASP A 229 -0.31 5.65 27.29
C ASP A 229 -0.10 4.40 26.42
N THR A 230 -0.71 4.34 25.24
CA THR A 230 -0.57 3.26 24.25
C THR A 230 -1.11 3.71 22.89
N ILE A 231 -0.71 3.03 21.84
CA ILE A 231 -1.33 3.07 20.50
C ILE A 231 -2.05 1.75 20.29
N LEU A 232 -3.36 1.79 20.01
CA LEU A 232 -4.18 0.59 19.86
C LEU A 232 -4.26 0.09 18.42
N ASN A 233 -4.24 1.01 17.44
CA ASN A 233 -4.38 0.70 16.02
C ASN A 233 -3.64 1.69 15.12
N THR A 234 -3.65 1.44 13.81
CA THR A 234 -3.00 2.31 12.81
C THR A 234 -3.63 3.70 12.73
N GLY A 235 -4.96 3.83 12.87
CA GLY A 235 -5.64 5.12 12.78
C GLY A 235 -5.25 6.08 13.91
N GLU A 236 -5.06 5.57 15.15
CA GLU A 236 -4.54 6.39 16.24
C GLU A 236 -3.11 6.90 15.96
N LEU A 237 -2.25 6.03 15.39
CA LEU A 237 -0.90 6.45 15.02
C LEU A 237 -0.92 7.50 13.92
N GLU A 238 -1.79 7.33 12.92
CA GLU A 238 -1.94 8.23 11.77
C GLU A 238 -2.20 9.67 12.24
N GLU A 239 -3.16 9.86 13.15
CA GLU A 239 -3.53 11.18 13.69
C GLU A 239 -2.35 11.89 14.38
N PHE A 240 -1.42 11.14 15.00
CA PHE A 240 -0.23 11.71 15.62
C PHE A 240 0.91 12.05 14.64
N ILE A 241 0.96 11.40 13.49
CA ILE A 241 2.07 11.57 12.53
C ILE A 241 1.68 12.39 11.30
N GLU A 242 0.41 12.73 11.11
CA GLU A 242 -0.08 13.60 10.03
C GLU A 242 0.47 15.00 10.11
N ASP A 243 0.58 15.69 8.95
CA ASP A 243 0.98 17.09 8.87
C ASP A 243 -0.14 18.01 9.34
N ASN A 244 -1.39 17.68 9.03
CA ASN A 244 -2.57 18.46 9.41
C ASN A 244 -3.74 17.55 9.83
N PRO A 245 -3.88 17.21 11.11
CA PRO A 245 -4.96 16.35 11.61
C PRO A 245 -6.36 17.00 11.55
N TYR A 246 -6.45 18.31 11.27
CA TYR A 246 -7.73 18.99 11.07
C TYR A 246 -8.24 18.94 9.63
N SER A 247 -7.44 18.42 8.70
CA SER A 247 -7.87 18.20 7.33
C SER A 247 -8.80 16.99 7.24
N PRO A 248 -9.91 17.07 6.49
CA PRO A 248 -10.72 15.89 6.22
C PRO A 248 -10.04 14.90 5.26
N PHE A 249 -8.98 15.31 4.56
CA PHE A 249 -8.26 14.47 3.61
C PHE A 249 -7.20 13.63 4.29
N PRO A 250 -7.17 12.31 4.05
CA PRO A 250 -6.14 11.42 4.60
C PRO A 250 -4.77 11.78 4.00
N GLN A 251 -3.73 11.79 4.84
CA GLN A 251 -2.36 12.14 4.44
C GLN A 251 -1.45 10.91 4.39
N PHE A 252 -1.94 9.76 4.84
CA PHE A 252 -1.35 8.44 4.65
C PHE A 252 -2.33 7.53 3.93
N ILE A 253 -1.82 6.52 3.26
CA ILE A 253 -2.66 5.47 2.67
C ILE A 253 -2.72 4.33 3.68
N THR A 254 -3.91 4.01 4.16
CA THR A 254 -4.16 2.81 4.94
C THR A 254 -4.46 1.66 3.99
N THR A 255 -3.77 0.52 4.15
CA THR A 255 -4.02 -0.67 3.34
C THR A 255 -3.97 -1.94 4.18
N GLU A 256 -4.89 -2.87 3.86
CA GLU A 256 -4.92 -4.23 4.42
C GLU A 256 -4.17 -5.24 3.52
N ARG A 257 -3.63 -4.79 2.38
CA ARG A 257 -3.05 -5.65 1.34
C ARG A 257 -1.52 -5.64 1.37
N PRO A 258 -0.86 -6.79 1.57
CA PRO A 258 0.60 -6.90 1.53
C PRO A 258 1.21 -6.57 0.16
N ASP A 259 0.53 -6.91 -0.95
CA ASP A 259 0.97 -6.60 -2.31
C ASP A 259 0.94 -5.08 -2.59
N SER A 260 -0.07 -4.37 -2.05
CA SER A 260 -0.17 -2.92 -2.11
C SER A 260 0.99 -2.26 -1.33
N ALA A 261 1.20 -2.67 -0.08
CA ALA A 261 2.29 -2.18 0.75
C ALA A 261 3.66 -2.40 0.09
N ALA A 262 3.91 -3.61 -0.44
CA ALA A 262 5.14 -3.92 -1.15
C ALA A 262 5.33 -3.06 -2.42
N SER A 263 4.26 -2.85 -3.20
CA SER A 263 4.30 -1.98 -4.38
C SER A 263 4.72 -0.56 -4.03
N HIS A 264 4.23 -0.03 -2.92
CA HIS A 264 4.59 1.31 -2.44
C HIS A 264 6.03 1.39 -1.93
N ILE A 265 6.53 0.37 -1.20
CA ILE A 265 7.93 0.29 -0.78
C ILE A 265 8.86 0.29 -2.01
N LEU A 266 8.52 -0.47 -3.06
CA LEU A 266 9.28 -0.50 -4.31
C LEU A 266 9.29 0.85 -5.06
N GLN A 267 8.31 1.71 -4.79
CA GLN A 267 8.27 3.09 -5.30
C GLN A 267 9.14 4.06 -4.47
N GLY A 268 9.67 3.64 -3.32
CA GLY A 268 10.47 4.47 -2.41
C GLY A 268 9.67 5.10 -1.27
N LYS A 269 8.43 4.68 -1.06
CA LYS A 269 7.62 5.08 0.10
C LYS A 269 7.97 4.25 1.32
N ILE A 270 7.50 4.69 2.46
CA ILE A 270 7.70 4.07 3.77
C ILE A 270 6.39 3.40 4.19
N VAL A 271 6.50 2.20 4.76
CA VAL A 271 5.36 1.48 5.34
C VAL A 271 5.53 1.39 6.84
N VAL A 272 4.47 1.68 7.58
CA VAL A 272 4.45 1.59 9.04
C VAL A 272 3.49 0.50 9.46
N VAL A 273 4.01 -0.50 10.15
CA VAL A 273 3.26 -1.62 10.72
C VAL A 273 3.09 -1.38 12.20
N VAL A 274 1.84 -1.31 12.66
CA VAL A 274 1.49 -1.23 14.07
C VAL A 274 1.08 -2.62 14.55
N ASP A 275 1.68 -3.10 15.64
CA ASP A 275 1.30 -4.39 16.21
C ASP A 275 -0.15 -4.34 16.70
N ARG A 276 -0.87 -5.44 16.57
CA ARG A 276 -2.30 -5.59 16.86
C ARG A 276 -3.26 -4.89 15.87
N SER A 277 -2.76 -4.46 14.70
CA SER A 277 -3.61 -3.86 13.67
C SER A 277 -3.51 -4.66 12.37
N PRO A 278 -4.66 -4.99 11.71
CA PRO A 278 -4.69 -5.73 10.44
C PRO A 278 -4.50 -4.80 9.24
N SER A 279 -4.01 -3.59 9.44
CA SER A 279 -3.71 -2.62 8.39
C SER A 279 -2.35 -1.97 8.62
N VAL A 280 -1.80 -1.40 7.56
CA VAL A 280 -0.53 -0.67 7.60
C VAL A 280 -0.70 0.72 6.99
N LEU A 281 0.11 1.68 7.46
CA LEU A 281 0.15 3.03 6.90
C LEU A 281 1.26 3.13 5.87
N VAL A 282 0.99 3.84 4.79
CA VAL A 282 1.94 4.08 3.70
C VAL A 282 2.09 5.59 3.49
N GLY A 283 3.30 6.09 3.61
CA GLY A 283 3.63 7.49 3.38
C GLY A 283 4.96 7.68 2.64
N PRO A 284 5.17 8.83 2.04
CA PRO A 284 4.24 9.93 1.84
C PRO A 284 3.13 9.60 0.83
N ALA A 285 1.94 10.17 1.03
CA ALA A 285 0.83 10.04 0.12
C ALA A 285 0.60 11.34 -0.68
N SER A 286 0.07 11.21 -1.89
CA SER A 286 -0.42 12.32 -2.68
C SER A 286 -1.90 12.13 -3.00
N PHE A 287 -2.64 13.21 -3.27
CA PHE A 287 -4.04 13.14 -3.68
C PHE A 287 -4.29 12.12 -4.80
N ALA A 288 -3.37 12.05 -5.76
CA ALA A 288 -3.40 11.11 -6.86
C ALA A 288 -3.38 9.64 -6.41
N SER A 289 -2.64 9.33 -5.35
CA SER A 289 -2.46 7.94 -4.87
C SER A 289 -3.76 7.30 -4.38
N PHE A 290 -4.72 8.09 -3.91
CA PHE A 290 -6.01 7.60 -3.41
C PHE A 290 -6.99 7.18 -4.52
N PHE A 291 -6.71 7.53 -5.78
CA PHE A 291 -7.48 7.11 -6.96
C PHE A 291 -6.85 5.94 -7.70
N GLN A 292 -5.68 5.49 -7.26
CA GLN A 292 -4.97 4.34 -7.82
C GLN A 292 -5.28 3.08 -7.00
N ASN A 293 -5.36 1.93 -7.69
CA ASN A 293 -5.48 0.63 -7.05
C ASN A 293 -4.44 -0.31 -7.67
N VAL A 294 -3.92 -1.25 -6.89
CA VAL A 294 -2.97 -2.29 -7.36
C VAL A 294 -3.59 -3.13 -8.47
N ASP A 295 -4.90 -3.35 -8.44
CA ASP A 295 -5.62 -4.09 -9.49
C ASP A 295 -5.57 -3.41 -10.86
N ASP A 296 -5.30 -2.11 -10.93
CA ASP A 296 -5.09 -1.39 -12.19
C ASP A 296 -3.90 -1.96 -12.97
N TYR A 297 -2.90 -2.52 -12.28
CA TYR A 297 -1.72 -3.12 -12.90
C TYR A 297 -1.92 -4.59 -13.30
N SER A 298 -2.97 -5.23 -12.78
CA SER A 298 -3.36 -6.60 -13.10
C SER A 298 -4.31 -6.70 -14.30
N THR A 299 -4.82 -5.57 -14.79
CA THR A 299 -5.71 -5.49 -15.95
C THR A 299 -5.03 -4.89 -17.18
N ARG A 300 -5.67 -4.95 -18.36
CA ARG A 300 -5.13 -4.34 -19.58
C ARG A 300 -5.09 -2.82 -19.45
N TRP A 301 -4.01 -2.19 -19.91
CA TRP A 301 -3.74 -0.78 -19.72
C TRP A 301 -4.85 0.18 -20.20
N LEU A 302 -5.53 -0.14 -21.31
CA LEU A 302 -6.66 0.66 -21.80
C LEU A 302 -7.86 0.60 -20.86
N VAL A 303 -8.18 -0.59 -20.33
CA VAL A 303 -9.28 -0.79 -19.38
C VAL A 303 -8.99 -0.06 -18.07
N SER A 304 -7.77 -0.19 -17.55
CA SER A 304 -7.34 0.53 -16.35
C SER A 304 -7.39 2.04 -16.52
N THR A 305 -6.98 2.55 -17.69
CA THR A 305 -7.09 3.97 -18.02
C THR A 305 -8.54 4.44 -17.99
N PHE A 306 -9.44 3.69 -18.61
CA PHE A 306 -10.88 4.01 -18.59
C PHE A 306 -11.44 4.02 -17.16
N ILE A 307 -11.11 3.02 -16.35
CA ILE A 307 -11.56 2.95 -14.94
C ILE A 307 -10.99 4.13 -14.14
N ARG A 308 -9.73 4.52 -14.33
CA ARG A 308 -9.16 5.70 -13.65
C ARG A 308 -9.89 6.99 -14.02
N LEU A 309 -10.16 7.20 -15.29
CA LEU A 309 -10.94 8.37 -15.74
C LEU A 309 -12.35 8.35 -15.13
N LEU A 310 -12.98 7.17 -15.06
CA LEU A 310 -14.27 7.01 -14.40
C LEU A 310 -14.21 7.35 -12.90
N ARG A 311 -13.14 7.00 -12.18
CA ARG A 311 -12.93 7.38 -10.77
C ARG A 311 -12.84 8.88 -10.58
N PHE A 312 -12.13 9.59 -11.47
CA PHE A 312 -12.07 11.06 -11.43
C PHE A 312 -13.41 11.71 -11.73
N LEU A 313 -14.15 11.18 -12.70
CA LEU A 313 -15.51 11.65 -12.97
C LEU A 313 -16.43 11.38 -11.76
N ALA A 314 -16.31 10.21 -11.15
CA ALA A 314 -17.04 9.83 -9.95
C ALA A 314 -16.72 10.77 -8.76
N PHE A 315 -15.46 11.17 -8.59
CA PHE A 315 -15.07 12.18 -7.60
C PHE A 315 -15.82 13.51 -7.82
N LEU A 316 -15.87 14.00 -9.06
CA LEU A 316 -16.58 15.24 -9.37
C LEU A 316 -18.08 15.11 -9.12
N ILE A 317 -18.71 14.02 -9.57
CA ILE A 317 -20.12 13.74 -9.34
C ILE A 317 -20.42 13.63 -7.85
N ALA A 318 -19.64 12.83 -7.11
CA ALA A 318 -19.83 12.61 -5.68
C ALA A 318 -19.73 13.89 -4.86
N THR A 319 -18.88 14.84 -5.28
CA THR A 319 -18.66 16.11 -4.56
C THR A 319 -19.67 17.18 -4.95
N PHE A 320 -19.96 17.33 -6.25
CA PHE A 320 -20.60 18.53 -6.77
C PHE A 320 -22.03 18.33 -7.25
N LEU A 321 -22.45 17.12 -7.63
CA LEU A 321 -23.75 16.91 -8.27
C LEU A 321 -24.94 17.38 -7.41
N PRO A 322 -25.05 17.08 -6.10
CA PRO A 322 -26.14 17.58 -5.28
C PRO A 322 -26.09 19.12 -5.14
N ALA A 323 -24.89 19.71 -5.02
CA ALA A 323 -24.71 21.14 -4.97
C ALA A 323 -25.13 21.83 -6.28
N ILE A 324 -24.79 21.25 -7.43
CA ILE A 324 -25.23 21.74 -8.76
C ILE A 324 -26.76 21.70 -8.85
N TYR A 325 -27.39 20.62 -8.43
CA TYR A 325 -28.85 20.53 -8.41
C TYR A 325 -29.48 21.65 -7.57
N ILE A 326 -28.98 21.86 -6.34
CA ILE A 326 -29.47 22.91 -5.45
C ILE A 326 -29.30 24.28 -6.10
N ALA A 327 -28.10 24.60 -6.65
CA ALA A 327 -27.80 25.87 -7.27
C ALA A 327 -28.69 26.15 -8.49
N VAL A 328 -28.87 25.16 -9.36
CA VAL A 328 -29.69 25.27 -10.59
C VAL A 328 -31.17 25.48 -10.25
N ILE A 329 -31.70 24.70 -9.31
CA ILE A 329 -33.13 24.78 -8.96
C ILE A 329 -33.46 26.03 -8.14
N SER A 330 -32.53 26.51 -7.27
CA SER A 330 -32.82 27.65 -6.37
C SER A 330 -32.47 28.99 -6.97
N PHE A 331 -31.46 29.09 -7.84
CA PHE A 331 -30.92 30.37 -8.30
C PHE A 331 -30.79 30.47 -9.82
N ASN A 332 -30.51 29.39 -10.52
CA ASN A 332 -30.08 29.42 -11.91
C ASN A 332 -30.95 28.52 -12.81
N TYR A 333 -32.26 28.59 -12.63
CA TYR A 333 -33.22 27.77 -13.40
C TYR A 333 -33.15 27.99 -14.92
N GLU A 334 -32.58 29.10 -15.37
CA GLU A 334 -32.37 29.47 -16.77
C GLU A 334 -31.41 28.51 -17.50
N VAL A 335 -30.57 27.76 -16.75
CA VAL A 335 -29.66 26.76 -17.31
C VAL A 335 -30.42 25.49 -17.75
N ILE A 336 -31.64 25.28 -17.23
CA ILE A 336 -32.45 24.10 -17.54
C ILE A 336 -33.12 24.31 -18.90
N PRO A 337 -33.01 23.36 -19.86
CA PRO A 337 -33.78 23.40 -21.10
C PRO A 337 -35.29 23.52 -20.83
N LEU A 338 -36.01 24.29 -21.66
CA LEU A 338 -37.44 24.58 -21.47
C LEU A 338 -38.31 23.34 -21.29
N ASP A 339 -38.07 22.30 -22.07
CA ASP A 339 -38.80 21.04 -21.99
C ASP A 339 -38.62 20.31 -20.65
N LEU A 340 -37.43 20.46 -20.03
CA LEU A 340 -37.14 19.89 -18.73
C LEU A 340 -37.65 20.74 -17.56
N ILE A 341 -37.80 22.06 -17.73
CA ILE A 341 -38.34 22.95 -16.68
C ILE A 341 -39.74 22.51 -16.28
N ILE A 342 -40.58 22.16 -17.23
CA ILE A 342 -41.95 21.68 -16.97
C ILE A 342 -41.92 20.40 -16.15
N SER A 343 -41.13 19.41 -16.57
CA SER A 343 -40.98 18.14 -15.84
C SER A 343 -40.43 18.31 -14.44
N VAL A 344 -39.47 19.24 -14.28
CA VAL A 344 -38.90 19.59 -12.96
C VAL A 344 -39.96 20.25 -12.09
N GLY A 345 -40.74 21.18 -12.65
CA GLY A 345 -41.83 21.87 -11.95
C GLY A 345 -42.90 20.88 -11.47
N GLU A 346 -43.39 19.99 -12.33
CA GLU A 346 -44.34 18.94 -11.98
C GLU A 346 -43.81 17.99 -10.89
N SER A 347 -42.55 17.59 -10.99
CA SER A 347 -41.90 16.72 -9.98
C SER A 347 -41.82 17.40 -8.61
N ARG A 348 -41.80 18.72 -8.56
CA ARG A 348 -41.62 19.51 -7.31
C ARG A 348 -42.94 20.11 -6.78
N GLU A 349 -43.99 20.10 -7.56
CA GLU A 349 -45.26 20.75 -7.20
C GLU A 349 -45.81 20.29 -5.83
N ARG A 350 -45.58 19.02 -5.47
CA ARG A 350 -46.06 18.43 -4.21
C ARG A 350 -45.05 18.48 -3.06
N VAL A 351 -43.84 18.98 -3.31
CA VAL A 351 -42.75 18.96 -2.33
C VAL A 351 -42.75 20.27 -1.53
N PRO A 352 -43.00 20.25 -0.22
CA PRO A 352 -43.11 21.46 0.59
C PRO A 352 -41.74 22.03 1.01
N PHE A 353 -40.63 21.27 0.76
CA PHE A 353 -39.30 21.63 1.25
C PHE A 353 -38.45 22.32 0.15
N PRO A 354 -37.55 23.25 0.54
CA PRO A 354 -36.57 23.81 -0.37
C PRO A 354 -35.53 22.73 -0.77
N PRO A 355 -34.88 22.87 -1.96
CA PRO A 355 -33.95 21.87 -2.51
C PRO A 355 -32.82 21.45 -1.55
N LEU A 356 -32.32 22.37 -0.74
CA LEU A 356 -31.30 22.05 0.26
C LEU A 356 -31.81 21.04 1.30
N LEU A 357 -33.02 21.24 1.84
CA LEU A 357 -33.56 20.33 2.86
C LEU A 357 -33.86 18.95 2.27
N GLU A 358 -34.37 18.88 1.03
CA GLU A 358 -34.55 17.60 0.34
C GLU A 358 -33.22 16.85 0.20
N ALA A 359 -32.17 17.55 -0.29
CA ALA A 359 -30.85 16.96 -0.49
C ALA A 359 -30.24 16.48 0.84
N VAL A 360 -30.27 17.34 1.87
CA VAL A 360 -29.72 17.00 3.19
C VAL A 360 -30.45 15.81 3.83
N MET A 361 -31.79 15.78 3.77
CA MET A 361 -32.57 14.66 4.31
C MET A 361 -32.20 13.34 3.61
N MET A 362 -32.11 13.35 2.29
CA MET A 362 -31.77 12.15 1.52
C MET A 362 -30.32 11.69 1.76
N GLU A 363 -29.36 12.62 1.76
CA GLU A 363 -27.95 12.29 2.03
C GLU A 363 -27.75 11.77 3.45
N LEU A 364 -28.39 12.38 4.46
CA LEU A 364 -28.34 11.87 5.84
C LEU A 364 -29.00 10.48 5.94
N THR A 365 -30.10 10.24 5.26
CA THR A 365 -30.75 8.92 5.23
C THR A 365 -29.82 7.87 4.64
N LEU A 366 -29.14 8.18 3.52
CA LEU A 366 -28.15 7.28 2.93
C LEU A 366 -26.95 7.05 3.85
N GLU A 367 -26.48 8.08 4.55
CA GLU A 367 -25.37 7.93 5.48
C GLU A 367 -25.75 7.05 6.69
N MET A 368 -26.98 7.22 7.23
CA MET A 368 -27.51 6.34 8.27
C MET A 368 -27.65 4.88 7.78
N LEU A 369 -28.13 4.66 6.57
CA LEU A 369 -28.22 3.30 5.98
C LEU A 369 -26.83 2.67 5.80
N ARG A 370 -25.84 3.44 5.38
CA ARG A 370 -24.46 2.99 5.23
C ARG A 370 -23.86 2.63 6.57
N GLU A 371 -23.96 3.51 7.56
CA GLU A 371 -23.43 3.28 8.92
C GLU A 371 -24.07 2.04 9.55
N ALA A 372 -25.38 1.87 9.39
CA ALA A 372 -26.07 0.66 9.83
C ALA A 372 -25.56 -0.59 9.09
N GLY A 373 -25.33 -0.48 7.77
CA GLY A 373 -24.85 -1.56 6.91
C GLY A 373 -23.48 -2.09 7.32
N VAL A 374 -22.57 -1.21 7.72
CA VAL A 374 -21.21 -1.57 8.16
C VAL A 374 -21.23 -2.31 9.53
N ARG A 375 -22.17 -1.96 10.41
CA ARG A 375 -22.27 -2.56 11.77
C ARG A 375 -23.04 -3.87 11.81
N LEU A 376 -23.79 -4.20 10.77
CA LEU A 376 -24.59 -5.42 10.71
C LEU A 376 -23.81 -6.56 10.03
N PRO A 377 -24.07 -7.83 10.43
CA PRO A 377 -23.54 -8.97 9.68
C PRO A 377 -23.93 -8.88 8.19
N ALA A 378 -23.01 -9.22 7.28
CA ALA A 378 -23.12 -9.00 5.84
C ALA A 378 -24.51 -9.39 5.23
N PRO A 379 -25.14 -10.55 5.57
CA PRO A 379 -26.45 -10.91 5.03
C PRO A 379 -27.57 -9.94 5.45
N ILE A 380 -27.51 -9.44 6.69
CA ILE A 380 -28.51 -8.50 7.24
C ILE A 380 -28.25 -7.10 6.67
N GLY A 381 -27.00 -6.65 6.64
CA GLY A 381 -26.61 -5.36 6.08
C GLY A 381 -27.02 -5.21 4.62
N GLN A 382 -26.82 -6.25 3.81
CA GLN A 382 -27.25 -6.26 2.42
C GLN A 382 -28.79 -6.15 2.29
N THR A 383 -29.55 -6.88 3.11
CA THR A 383 -31.02 -6.81 3.12
C THR A 383 -31.52 -5.43 3.53
N VAL A 384 -30.96 -4.86 4.59
CA VAL A 384 -31.28 -3.49 5.05
C VAL A 384 -30.96 -2.45 3.98
N GLY A 385 -29.81 -2.58 3.30
CA GLY A 385 -29.43 -1.69 2.21
C GLY A 385 -30.42 -1.73 1.02
N ILE A 386 -30.83 -2.91 0.57
CA ILE A 386 -31.77 -3.08 -0.55
C ILE A 386 -33.17 -2.61 -0.16
N VAL A 387 -33.71 -3.16 0.95
CA VAL A 387 -35.08 -2.83 1.40
C VAL A 387 -35.17 -1.36 1.81
N GLY A 388 -34.18 -0.85 2.58
CA GLY A 388 -34.13 0.55 2.97
C GLY A 388 -34.06 1.47 1.76
N GLY A 389 -33.18 1.20 0.78
CA GLY A 389 -33.03 2.02 -0.42
C GLY A 389 -34.31 2.06 -1.27
N ILE A 390 -34.95 0.91 -1.52
CA ILE A 390 -36.16 0.84 -2.35
C ILE A 390 -37.37 1.39 -1.60
N VAL A 391 -37.63 0.90 -0.38
CA VAL A 391 -38.83 1.26 0.38
C VAL A 391 -38.82 2.73 0.79
N ILE A 392 -37.67 3.21 1.33
CA ILE A 392 -37.53 4.62 1.73
C ILE A 392 -37.59 5.50 0.48
N GLY A 393 -36.86 5.18 -0.59
CA GLY A 393 -36.84 5.98 -1.82
C GLY A 393 -38.26 6.12 -2.43
N GLN A 394 -39.04 5.02 -2.55
CA GLN A 394 -40.39 5.08 -3.06
C GLN A 394 -41.37 5.78 -2.11
N ALA A 395 -41.30 5.48 -0.81
CA ALA A 395 -42.21 6.08 0.17
C ALA A 395 -42.05 7.60 0.28
N VAL A 396 -40.80 8.09 0.25
CA VAL A 396 -40.48 9.52 0.37
C VAL A 396 -40.99 10.30 -0.85
N VAL A 397 -40.90 9.69 -2.06
CA VAL A 397 -41.44 10.28 -3.28
C VAL A 397 -42.98 10.24 -3.27
N GLN A 398 -43.59 9.10 -2.91
CA GLN A 398 -45.06 8.96 -2.85
C GLN A 398 -45.70 9.91 -1.82
N ALA A 399 -44.99 10.13 -0.70
CA ALA A 399 -45.41 11.09 0.32
C ALA A 399 -45.21 12.56 -0.10
N GLY A 400 -44.60 12.83 -1.26
CA GLY A 400 -44.29 14.17 -1.71
C GLY A 400 -43.26 14.91 -0.84
N ILE A 401 -42.42 14.18 -0.10
CA ILE A 401 -41.40 14.77 0.76
C ILE A 401 -40.17 15.18 -0.07
N VAL A 402 -39.83 14.40 -1.11
CA VAL A 402 -38.70 14.63 -2.00
C VAL A 402 -39.12 14.45 -3.46
N SER A 403 -38.53 15.24 -4.34
CA SER A 403 -38.76 15.16 -5.78
C SER A 403 -38.14 13.91 -6.41
N ASN A 404 -38.73 13.38 -7.48
CA ASN A 404 -38.18 12.24 -8.23
C ASN A 404 -36.75 12.51 -8.73
N ILE A 405 -36.47 13.76 -9.15
CA ILE A 405 -35.18 14.16 -9.70
C ILE A 405 -34.13 14.16 -8.59
N MET A 406 -34.47 14.61 -7.37
CA MET A 406 -33.56 14.56 -6.23
C MET A 406 -33.14 13.12 -5.91
N VAL A 407 -34.06 12.15 -5.95
CA VAL A 407 -33.73 10.74 -5.75
C VAL A 407 -32.71 10.24 -6.78
N ILE A 408 -32.88 10.64 -8.05
CA ILE A 408 -31.91 10.30 -9.11
C ILE A 408 -30.54 10.95 -8.83
N VAL A 409 -30.49 12.22 -8.47
CA VAL A 409 -29.26 12.94 -8.14
C VAL A 409 -28.53 12.24 -6.99
N VAL A 410 -29.25 11.93 -5.91
CA VAL A 410 -28.68 11.25 -4.74
C VAL A 410 -28.21 9.82 -5.07
N ALA A 411 -28.95 9.08 -5.89
CA ALA A 411 -28.55 7.76 -6.34
C ALA A 411 -27.24 7.78 -7.16
N PHE A 412 -27.11 8.69 -8.13
CA PHE A 412 -25.85 8.87 -8.88
C PHE A 412 -24.69 9.28 -7.98
N THR A 413 -24.94 10.15 -7.01
CA THR A 413 -23.97 10.59 -6.04
C THR A 413 -23.48 9.44 -5.16
N ALA A 414 -24.39 8.60 -4.68
CA ALA A 414 -24.07 7.43 -3.87
C ALA A 414 -23.23 6.42 -4.67
N ILE A 415 -23.67 6.06 -5.90
CA ILE A 415 -22.93 5.15 -6.77
C ILE A 415 -21.51 5.70 -7.03
N SER A 416 -21.40 6.99 -7.32
CA SER A 416 -20.10 7.64 -7.57
C SER A 416 -19.19 7.57 -6.35
N SER A 417 -19.71 7.71 -5.14
CA SER A 417 -18.90 7.61 -3.92
C SER A 417 -18.34 6.18 -3.68
N PHE A 418 -19.01 5.13 -4.17
CA PHE A 418 -18.53 3.74 -4.09
C PHE A 418 -17.46 3.39 -5.14
N ILE A 419 -17.33 4.18 -6.22
CA ILE A 419 -16.30 3.95 -7.25
C ILE A 419 -14.91 4.37 -6.74
N ILE A 420 -14.83 5.22 -5.72
CA ILE A 420 -13.57 5.69 -5.13
C ILE A 420 -12.95 4.54 -4.33
N PRO A 421 -11.72 4.09 -4.67
CA PRO A 421 -11.17 2.86 -4.12
C PRO A 421 -10.74 2.96 -2.65
N ASN A 422 -10.33 4.15 -2.21
CA ASN A 422 -9.89 4.36 -0.83
C ASN A 422 -11.04 4.84 0.04
N TYR A 423 -11.27 4.14 1.15
CA TYR A 423 -12.40 4.40 2.07
C TYR A 423 -12.31 5.77 2.75
N ASP A 424 -11.12 6.16 3.22
CA ASP A 424 -10.90 7.41 3.96
C ASP A 424 -11.09 8.61 3.02
N MET A 425 -10.57 8.52 1.79
CA MET A 425 -10.81 9.53 0.75
C MET A 425 -12.30 9.64 0.40
N ALA A 426 -13.02 8.52 0.26
CA ALA A 426 -14.46 8.53 0.02
C ALA A 426 -15.21 9.20 1.19
N SER A 427 -14.77 8.99 2.44
CA SER A 427 -15.35 9.61 3.64
C SER A 427 -15.12 11.12 3.67
N ALA A 428 -13.91 11.57 3.34
CA ALA A 428 -13.59 12.99 3.21
C ALA A 428 -14.48 13.69 2.16
N ILE A 429 -14.66 13.06 0.99
CA ILE A 429 -15.51 13.58 -0.09
C ILE A 429 -16.96 13.73 0.36
N ARG A 430 -17.49 12.76 1.12
CA ARG A 430 -18.84 12.84 1.68
C ARG A 430 -19.01 14.04 2.60
N LEU A 431 -18.04 14.31 3.45
CA LEU A 431 -18.09 15.47 4.36
C LEU A 431 -18.06 16.79 3.56
N ILE A 432 -17.18 16.89 2.56
CA ILE A 432 -17.05 18.09 1.71
C ILE A 432 -18.31 18.34 0.91
N ARG A 433 -19.03 17.29 0.49
CA ARG A 433 -20.32 17.41 -0.21
C ARG A 433 -21.33 18.26 0.57
N PHE A 434 -21.46 18.05 1.90
CA PHE A 434 -22.37 18.85 2.73
C PHE A 434 -21.97 20.34 2.74
N LEU A 435 -20.68 20.64 2.80
CA LEU A 435 -20.18 22.00 2.69
C LEU A 435 -20.54 22.61 1.33
N MET A 436 -20.33 21.86 0.24
CA MET A 436 -20.67 22.32 -1.11
C MET A 436 -22.17 22.56 -1.30
N MET A 437 -23.03 21.70 -0.73
CA MET A 437 -24.48 21.92 -0.74
C MET A 437 -24.87 23.20 0.01
N GLY A 438 -24.26 23.47 1.17
CA GLY A 438 -24.49 24.69 1.93
C GLY A 438 -24.09 25.95 1.16
N LEU A 439 -22.91 25.97 0.54
CA LEU A 439 -22.44 27.07 -0.29
C LEU A 439 -23.35 27.29 -1.53
N ALA A 440 -23.79 26.21 -2.17
CA ALA A 440 -24.72 26.27 -3.28
C ALA A 440 -26.08 26.84 -2.88
N ALA A 441 -26.57 26.50 -1.70
CA ALA A 441 -27.84 27.03 -1.19
C ALA A 441 -27.78 28.51 -0.81
N MET A 442 -26.60 29.05 -0.46
CA MET A 442 -26.40 30.45 -0.10
C MET A 442 -26.12 31.32 -1.32
N PHE A 443 -25.34 30.85 -2.28
CA PHE A 443 -24.77 31.66 -3.36
C PHE A 443 -24.97 31.06 -4.76
N GLY A 444 -25.75 29.98 -4.92
CA GLY A 444 -25.96 29.32 -6.20
C GLY A 444 -24.65 28.80 -6.81
N ILE A 445 -24.51 28.94 -8.13
CA ILE A 445 -23.31 28.50 -8.87
C ILE A 445 -22.03 29.23 -8.37
N VAL A 446 -22.16 30.51 -7.97
CA VAL A 446 -21.04 31.27 -7.40
C VAL A 446 -20.51 30.57 -6.13
N GLY A 447 -21.40 30.08 -5.28
CA GLY A 447 -21.04 29.31 -4.09
C GLY A 447 -20.25 28.04 -4.40
N ILE A 448 -20.64 27.34 -5.48
CA ILE A 448 -19.91 26.14 -5.95
C ILE A 448 -18.50 26.52 -6.42
N VAL A 449 -18.35 27.62 -7.15
CA VAL A 449 -17.04 28.11 -7.61
C VAL A 449 -16.15 28.50 -6.42
N ILE A 450 -16.68 29.21 -5.45
CA ILE A 450 -15.96 29.58 -4.21
C ILE A 450 -15.52 28.31 -3.47
N GLY A 451 -16.43 27.36 -3.27
CA GLY A 451 -16.12 26.08 -2.61
C GLY A 451 -15.06 25.27 -3.36
N PHE A 452 -15.14 25.22 -4.69
CA PHE A 452 -14.14 24.55 -5.52
C PHE A 452 -12.76 25.20 -5.42
N MET A 453 -12.68 26.54 -5.46
CA MET A 453 -11.41 27.26 -5.30
C MET A 453 -10.82 27.07 -3.90
N THR A 454 -11.67 27.07 -2.86
CA THR A 454 -11.25 26.77 -1.49
C THR A 454 -10.72 25.35 -1.36
N LEU A 455 -11.40 24.38 -1.95
CA LEU A 455 -10.99 22.98 -1.98
C LEU A 455 -9.62 22.80 -2.64
N ILE A 456 -9.42 23.39 -3.83
CA ILE A 456 -8.13 23.36 -4.54
C ILE A 456 -7.05 24.04 -3.69
N GLY A 457 -7.32 25.21 -3.12
CA GLY A 457 -6.39 25.92 -2.26
C GLY A 457 -5.96 25.07 -1.06
N HIS A 458 -6.91 24.41 -0.42
CA HIS A 458 -6.63 23.48 0.69
C HIS A 458 -5.76 22.31 0.25
N LEU A 459 -6.11 21.61 -0.84
CA LEU A 459 -5.34 20.47 -1.35
C LEU A 459 -3.90 20.85 -1.75
N ILE A 460 -3.68 22.08 -2.24
CA ILE A 460 -2.34 22.57 -2.60
C ILE A 460 -1.53 22.91 -1.34
N SER A 461 -2.18 23.34 -0.27
CA SER A 461 -1.52 23.70 0.99
C SER A 461 -1.13 22.47 1.84
N LEU A 462 -1.72 21.31 1.57
CA LEU A 462 -1.42 20.09 2.30
C LEU A 462 -0.08 19.49 1.87
N GLU A 463 0.58 18.88 2.84
CA GLU A 463 1.78 18.07 2.66
C GLU A 463 1.57 16.69 3.29
N SER A 464 2.40 15.72 2.93
CA SER A 464 2.53 14.43 3.57
C SER A 464 4.02 14.15 3.77
N LEU A 465 4.48 14.16 5.02
CA LEU A 465 5.90 14.05 5.39
C LEU A 465 6.79 15.04 4.59
N GLY A 466 6.34 16.30 4.47
CA GLY A 466 7.04 17.35 3.72
C GLY A 466 7.03 17.16 2.20
N VAL A 467 6.19 16.26 1.67
CA VAL A 467 5.97 16.09 0.22
C VAL A 467 4.64 16.76 -0.16
N PRO A 468 4.60 17.61 -1.21
CA PRO A 468 3.37 18.28 -1.62
C PRO A 468 2.26 17.27 -1.95
N TYR A 469 1.14 17.38 -1.25
CA TYR A 469 -0.01 16.48 -1.37
C TYR A 469 -0.70 16.58 -2.75
N GLY A 470 -0.77 17.78 -3.32
CA GLY A 470 -1.36 18.04 -4.64
C GLY A 470 -0.56 17.48 -5.83
N SER A 471 0.63 16.86 -5.60
CA SER A 471 1.43 16.26 -6.68
C SER A 471 0.65 15.12 -7.36
N PRO A 472 0.70 14.97 -8.69
CA PRO A 472 1.49 15.70 -9.68
C PRO A 472 0.80 16.91 -10.33
N LEU A 473 -0.34 17.36 -9.81
CA LEU A 473 -1.08 18.53 -10.34
C LEU A 473 -0.50 19.85 -9.83
N ALA A 474 -0.09 19.86 -8.56
CA ALA A 474 0.53 21.01 -7.92
C ALA A 474 1.71 20.57 -7.02
N PRO A 475 2.97 20.82 -7.41
CA PRO A 475 3.44 21.41 -8.68
C PRO A 475 3.20 20.49 -9.89
N VAL A 476 2.98 21.09 -11.06
CA VAL A 476 2.70 20.33 -12.29
C VAL A 476 3.91 19.50 -12.70
N ARG A 477 3.72 18.17 -12.81
CA ARG A 477 4.76 17.22 -13.16
C ARG A 477 4.27 16.30 -14.27
N PHE A 478 4.43 16.72 -15.53
CA PHE A 478 3.94 15.97 -16.71
C PHE A 478 4.49 14.54 -16.82
N LYS A 479 5.68 14.26 -16.26
CA LYS A 479 6.24 12.91 -16.25
C LYS A 479 5.39 11.92 -15.46
N ASP A 480 4.79 12.35 -14.34
CA ASP A 480 3.98 11.52 -13.46
C ASP A 480 2.54 11.34 -13.99
N TRP A 481 2.10 12.15 -14.97
CA TRP A 481 0.78 12.00 -15.59
C TRP A 481 0.62 10.67 -16.34
N LYS A 482 1.75 10.03 -16.71
CA LYS A 482 1.79 8.70 -17.33
C LYS A 482 1.19 7.59 -16.45
N ASP A 483 1.08 7.82 -15.14
CA ASP A 483 0.50 6.89 -14.18
C ASP A 483 -0.59 7.53 -13.32
N PHE A 484 -0.97 8.75 -13.60
CA PHE A 484 -2.04 9.45 -12.89
C PHE A 484 -3.38 9.27 -13.60
N PHE A 485 -3.59 9.95 -14.72
CA PHE A 485 -4.82 9.85 -15.51
C PHE A 485 -4.79 8.64 -16.46
N ILE A 486 -3.65 8.39 -17.07
CA ILE A 486 -3.46 7.35 -18.08
C ILE A 486 -2.48 6.34 -17.53
N ARG A 487 -2.91 5.09 -17.40
CA ARG A 487 -2.01 4.00 -17.06
C ARG A 487 -1.34 3.50 -18.32
N LEU A 488 -0.06 3.86 -18.55
CA LEU A 488 0.70 3.34 -19.68
C LEU A 488 1.05 1.85 -19.49
N PRO A 489 1.36 1.11 -20.58
CA PRO A 489 1.89 -0.25 -20.47
C PRO A 489 3.13 -0.30 -19.58
N LEU A 490 3.26 -1.36 -18.76
CA LEU A 490 4.31 -1.49 -17.74
C LEU A 490 5.73 -1.31 -18.30
N PHE A 491 5.99 -1.79 -19.52
CA PHE A 491 7.31 -1.64 -20.17
C PHE A 491 7.69 -0.19 -20.50
N LYS A 492 6.71 0.74 -20.53
CA LYS A 492 6.97 2.18 -20.71
C LYS A 492 7.11 2.94 -19.39
N MET A 493 6.87 2.27 -18.25
CA MET A 493 6.97 2.83 -16.92
C MET A 493 8.35 2.51 -16.31
N THR A 494 9.39 3.06 -16.92
CA THR A 494 10.79 2.78 -16.57
C THR A 494 11.29 3.57 -15.37
N GLU A 495 10.61 4.66 -15.02
CA GLU A 495 10.98 5.56 -13.92
C GLU A 495 10.00 5.42 -12.74
N ARG A 496 10.50 5.61 -11.51
CA ARG A 496 9.66 5.75 -10.31
C ARG A 496 8.96 7.10 -10.31
N PRO A 497 7.74 7.22 -9.72
CA PRO A 497 7.05 8.50 -9.61
C PRO A 497 7.91 9.54 -8.89
N VAL A 498 8.02 10.73 -9.45
CA VAL A 498 8.76 11.85 -8.82
C VAL A 498 8.11 12.27 -7.50
N SER A 499 6.80 12.03 -7.34
CA SER A 499 6.05 12.26 -6.10
C SER A 499 6.53 11.39 -4.94
N ALA A 500 7.08 10.20 -5.21
CA ALA A 500 7.67 9.35 -4.17
C ALA A 500 9.04 9.86 -3.68
N ARG A 501 9.66 10.83 -4.39
CA ARG A 501 11.00 11.37 -4.09
C ARG A 501 12.07 10.29 -3.94
N ALA A 502 11.96 9.18 -4.67
CA ALA A 502 12.93 8.08 -4.61
C ALA A 502 14.35 8.55 -4.99
N VAL A 503 15.37 8.06 -4.26
CA VAL A 503 16.79 8.33 -4.58
C VAL A 503 17.17 7.74 -5.93
N GLN A 504 16.73 6.50 -6.18
CA GLN A 504 16.87 5.86 -7.48
C GLN A 504 15.62 6.15 -8.34
N SER A 505 15.77 6.98 -9.37
CA SER A 505 14.67 7.31 -10.28
C SER A 505 14.31 6.18 -11.24
N GLN A 506 15.28 5.35 -11.62
CA GLN A 506 15.11 4.28 -12.59
C GLN A 506 14.59 3.00 -11.92
N ARG A 507 13.49 2.43 -12.46
CA ARG A 507 12.84 1.23 -11.95
C ARG A 507 13.12 -0.01 -12.80
N LEU A 508 13.14 0.16 -14.13
CA LEU A 508 13.29 -0.90 -15.11
C LEU A 508 14.36 -0.49 -16.12
N GLU A 509 15.17 -1.44 -16.57
CA GLU A 509 15.93 -1.33 -17.80
C GLU A 509 14.98 -1.44 -19.00
N ASP A 510 15.42 -0.94 -20.17
CA ASP A 510 14.63 -0.96 -21.40
C ASP A 510 14.52 -2.42 -21.90
N ASN A 511 13.49 -3.13 -21.43
CA ASN A 511 13.25 -4.55 -21.73
C ASN A 511 12.42 -4.76 -23.02
N HIS A 512 12.22 -3.69 -23.83
CA HIS A 512 11.55 -3.84 -25.11
C HIS A 512 12.55 -4.46 -26.10
N GLN A 513 12.47 -5.77 -26.33
CA GLN A 513 12.89 -6.31 -27.62
C GLN A 513 11.98 -5.67 -28.67
N GLU A 514 12.54 -4.72 -29.45
CA GLU A 514 11.91 -4.30 -30.70
C GLU A 514 11.68 -5.59 -31.50
N GLY A 515 10.45 -6.07 -31.49
CA GLY A 515 10.04 -7.13 -32.39
C GLY A 515 10.39 -6.64 -33.79
N GLU A 516 11.35 -7.29 -34.42
CA GLU A 516 11.64 -7.08 -35.84
C GLU A 516 10.29 -7.19 -36.57
N GLY A 517 9.84 -6.06 -37.09
CA GLY A 517 8.60 -5.99 -37.85
C GLY A 517 8.64 -7.01 -38.99
N LYS A 518 7.69 -7.92 -38.96
CA LYS A 518 7.20 -8.61 -40.14
C LYS A 518 5.99 -7.90 -40.67
#